data_46ebf75dab84035209eecf12b080d3a1
#
_entry.id   46ebf75dab84035209eecf12b080d3a1
#
_cell.length_a   1.000
_cell.length_b   1.000
_cell.length_c   1.000
_cell.angle_alpha   90.00
_cell.angle_beta   90.00
_cell.angle_gamma   90.00
#
_symmetry.space_group_name_H-M   'P 1'
#
loop_
_entity.id
_entity.type
_entity.pdbx_description
1 polymer ?
#
loop_
_entity_poly.entity_id
_entity_poly.type
_entity_poly.pdbx_seq_one_letter_code
_entity_poly.pdbx_strand_id
1 'polypeptide(L)'
;KIAVVDETGKLLDTATIYPFQPRNDLRGAAEKLSQLIELYNIALIAIGNGTASRESERLVADVLKNLPVGRVRPTPVIVSEAGASVYSASELASKEFPDVDVALRCAVSIARRLQDPLAELVKIEPQAIGVGQYQHDVDQRALARSLEAVVEDAVNAVGVDLNMASAPLLSHIAGLGPSLAQAIVSHRDLNGAFATRKALLKVAGLGPKAFEQCAGFLRIADGTEPLRHRSTPKPMVLRVRSCRLAVVISDQ
;
A
#
# COMPACT_ATOMS: atom_id res chain seq x y z
N LYS A 1 3.76 -10.39 -13.63
CA LYS A 1 4.72 -9.54 -12.90
C LYS A 1 4.76 -9.93 -11.44
N ILE A 2 5.93 -9.88 -10.82
CA ILE A 2 6.14 -10.15 -9.40
C ILE A 2 6.87 -8.95 -8.82
N ALA A 3 6.47 -8.50 -7.63
CA ALA A 3 7.22 -7.56 -6.81
C ALA A 3 7.33 -8.13 -5.39
N VAL A 4 8.49 -7.99 -4.77
CA VAL A 4 8.73 -8.35 -3.38
C VAL A 4 8.92 -7.08 -2.58
N VAL A 5 8.14 -6.93 -1.52
CA VAL A 5 8.23 -5.80 -0.59
C VAL A 5 8.52 -6.28 0.83
N ASP A 6 9.26 -5.48 1.57
CA ASP A 6 9.49 -5.74 2.98
C ASP A 6 8.28 -5.34 3.84
N GLU A 7 8.40 -5.51 5.15
CA GLU A 7 7.37 -5.18 6.12
C GLU A 7 7.03 -3.68 6.18
N THR A 8 7.87 -2.81 5.62
CA THR A 8 7.63 -1.35 5.54
C THR A 8 7.03 -0.93 4.21
N GLY A 9 6.85 -1.87 3.27
CA GLY A 9 6.40 -1.61 1.90
C GLY A 9 7.52 -1.16 0.96
N LYS A 10 8.79 -1.25 1.36
CA LYS A 10 9.92 -0.95 0.50
C LYS A 10 10.11 -2.07 -0.52
N LEU A 11 10.29 -1.70 -1.78
CA LEU A 11 10.58 -2.64 -2.85
C LEU A 11 11.96 -3.28 -2.64
N LEU A 12 12.01 -4.62 -2.60
CA LEU A 12 13.24 -5.41 -2.47
C LEU A 12 13.68 -6.00 -3.81
N ASP A 13 12.73 -6.56 -4.58
CA ASP A 13 13.03 -7.24 -5.84
C ASP A 13 11.82 -7.23 -6.77
N THR A 14 12.08 -7.42 -8.06
CA THR A 14 11.05 -7.56 -9.08
C THR A 14 11.39 -8.69 -10.05
N ALA A 15 10.36 -9.33 -10.59
CA ALA A 15 10.54 -10.33 -11.64
C ALA A 15 9.38 -10.29 -12.64
N THR A 16 9.70 -10.61 -13.90
CA THR A 16 8.70 -10.83 -14.92
C THR A 16 8.65 -12.31 -15.26
N ILE A 17 7.48 -12.91 -15.13
CA ILE A 17 7.20 -14.30 -15.49
C ILE A 17 6.12 -14.34 -16.57
N TYR A 18 6.08 -15.43 -17.33
CA TYR A 18 5.14 -15.61 -18.43
C TYR A 18 4.45 -16.98 -18.36
N PRO A 19 3.69 -17.27 -17.27
CA PRO A 19 3.10 -18.59 -17.05
C PRO A 19 1.98 -18.93 -18.05
N PHE A 20 1.34 -17.91 -18.67
CA PHE A 20 0.18 -18.07 -19.53
C PHE A 20 0.51 -17.72 -20.99
N GLN A 21 -0.49 -17.87 -21.88
CA GLN A 21 -0.32 -17.51 -23.28
C GLN A 21 0.22 -16.09 -23.46
N PRO A 22 1.06 -15.83 -24.49
CA PRO A 22 1.47 -16.79 -25.55
C PRO A 22 2.65 -17.70 -25.18
N ARG A 23 3.41 -17.46 -24.09
CA ARG A 23 4.64 -18.20 -23.79
C ARG A 23 4.42 -19.52 -23.05
N ASN A 24 3.38 -19.62 -22.21
CA ASN A 24 3.03 -20.80 -21.41
C ASN A 24 4.22 -21.42 -20.61
N ASP A 25 5.10 -20.58 -20.07
CA ASP A 25 6.24 -21.02 -19.27
C ASP A 25 5.85 -21.19 -17.79
N LEU A 26 5.01 -22.18 -17.51
CA LEU A 26 4.59 -22.51 -16.15
C LEU A 26 5.77 -22.96 -15.28
N ARG A 27 6.72 -23.69 -15.87
CA ARG A 27 7.86 -24.24 -15.12
C ARG A 27 8.81 -23.13 -14.68
N GLY A 28 9.25 -22.27 -15.59
CA GLY A 28 10.11 -21.14 -15.26
C GLY A 28 9.46 -20.17 -14.30
N ALA A 29 8.14 -19.95 -14.44
CA ALA A 29 7.37 -19.13 -13.50
C ALA A 29 7.33 -19.73 -12.09
N ALA A 30 7.11 -21.05 -11.97
CA ALA A 30 7.11 -21.76 -10.69
C ALA A 30 8.49 -21.77 -10.03
N GLU A 31 9.56 -22.03 -10.79
CA GLU A 31 10.94 -21.99 -10.31
C GLU A 31 11.31 -20.59 -9.80
N LYS A 32 10.98 -19.53 -10.56
CA LYS A 32 11.27 -18.16 -10.14
C LYS A 32 10.51 -17.76 -8.87
N LEU A 33 9.23 -18.13 -8.78
CA LEU A 33 8.43 -17.84 -7.58
C LEU A 33 8.98 -18.60 -6.35
N SER A 34 9.35 -19.87 -6.50
CA SER A 34 9.97 -20.67 -5.43
C SER A 34 11.28 -20.04 -4.94
N GLN A 35 12.14 -19.60 -5.87
CA GLN A 35 13.39 -18.91 -5.54
C GLN A 35 13.16 -17.63 -4.72
N LEU A 36 12.17 -16.81 -5.13
CA LEU A 36 11.84 -15.57 -4.39
C LEU A 36 11.29 -15.87 -3.01
N ILE A 37 10.42 -16.88 -2.87
CA ILE A 37 9.87 -17.31 -1.58
C ILE A 37 11.00 -17.69 -0.62
N GLU A 38 11.98 -18.46 -1.10
CA GLU A 38 13.11 -18.91 -0.29
C GLU A 38 14.08 -17.77 0.04
N LEU A 39 14.46 -16.97 -0.97
CA LEU A 39 15.45 -15.89 -0.82
C LEU A 39 14.99 -14.82 0.18
N TYR A 40 13.71 -14.43 0.10
CA TYR A 40 13.16 -13.35 0.92
C TYR A 40 12.34 -13.82 2.11
N ASN A 41 12.22 -15.14 2.33
CA ASN A 41 11.42 -15.72 3.41
C ASN A 41 9.99 -15.13 3.42
N ILE A 42 9.32 -15.20 2.28
CA ILE A 42 8.01 -14.59 2.05
C ILE A 42 6.96 -15.26 2.93
N ALA A 43 6.16 -14.48 3.63
CA ALA A 43 5.09 -14.97 4.49
C ALA A 43 3.69 -14.87 3.84
N LEU A 44 3.51 -13.91 2.94
CA LEU A 44 2.22 -13.66 2.27
C LEU A 44 2.43 -13.50 0.76
N ILE A 45 1.47 -13.96 -0.04
CA ILE A 45 1.44 -13.77 -1.49
C ILE A 45 0.12 -13.07 -1.84
N ALA A 46 0.21 -11.80 -2.25
CA ALA A 46 -0.92 -11.07 -2.77
C ALA A 46 -1.15 -11.45 -4.24
N ILE A 47 -2.35 -11.84 -4.59
CA ILE A 47 -2.74 -12.17 -5.96
C ILE A 47 -3.80 -11.16 -6.37
N GLY A 48 -3.55 -10.44 -7.46
CA GLY A 48 -4.54 -9.50 -7.99
C GLY A 48 -5.81 -10.20 -8.46
N ASN A 49 -6.95 -9.52 -8.36
CA ASN A 49 -8.26 -10.07 -8.76
C ASN A 49 -8.63 -9.80 -10.23
N GLY A 50 -7.64 -9.50 -11.07
CA GLY A 50 -7.83 -9.28 -12.51
C GLY A 50 -8.14 -10.55 -13.31
N THR A 51 -8.01 -10.45 -14.65
CA THR A 51 -8.48 -11.45 -15.61
C THR A 51 -7.95 -12.86 -15.37
N ALA A 52 -6.64 -13.01 -15.09
CA ALA A 52 -6.03 -14.33 -14.86
C ALA A 52 -5.80 -14.64 -13.37
N SER A 53 -6.64 -14.11 -12.48
CA SER A 53 -6.48 -14.32 -11.03
C SER A 53 -6.61 -15.80 -10.62
N ARG A 54 -7.55 -16.53 -11.23
CA ARG A 54 -7.77 -17.96 -10.94
C ARG A 54 -6.60 -18.84 -11.39
N GLU A 55 -6.03 -18.54 -12.55
CA GLU A 55 -4.85 -19.19 -13.07
C GLU A 55 -3.62 -18.91 -12.20
N SER A 56 -3.46 -17.66 -11.78
CA SER A 56 -2.40 -17.25 -10.86
C SER A 56 -2.53 -17.91 -9.49
N GLU A 57 -3.74 -18.03 -8.97
CA GLU A 57 -4.03 -18.74 -7.71
C GLU A 57 -3.66 -20.22 -7.81
N ARG A 58 -4.00 -20.90 -8.94
CA ARG A 58 -3.60 -22.30 -9.19
C ARG A 58 -2.10 -22.45 -9.25
N LEU A 59 -1.41 -21.59 -10.00
CA LEU A 59 0.06 -21.58 -10.08
C LEU A 59 0.68 -21.45 -8.68
N VAL A 60 0.23 -20.47 -7.88
CA VAL A 60 0.72 -20.29 -6.51
C VAL A 60 0.43 -21.51 -5.66
N ALA A 61 -0.78 -22.07 -5.71
CA ALA A 61 -1.14 -23.27 -4.96
C ALA A 61 -0.25 -24.48 -5.31
N ASP A 62 0.08 -24.66 -6.60
CA ASP A 62 0.95 -25.75 -7.05
C ASP A 62 2.41 -25.53 -6.61
N VAL A 63 2.90 -24.29 -6.65
CA VAL A 63 4.22 -23.94 -6.08
C VAL A 63 4.26 -24.25 -4.59
N LEU A 64 3.26 -23.81 -3.82
CA LEU A 64 3.21 -24.03 -2.37
C LEU A 64 3.14 -25.52 -1.98
N LYS A 65 2.48 -26.37 -2.79
CA LYS A 65 2.45 -27.82 -2.56
C LYS A 65 3.82 -28.46 -2.71
N ASN A 66 4.63 -27.94 -3.64
CA ASN A 66 5.94 -28.49 -4.02
C ASN A 66 7.09 -27.89 -3.18
N LEU A 67 6.84 -26.93 -2.30
CA LEU A 67 7.86 -26.40 -1.39
C LEU A 67 8.37 -27.50 -0.42
N PRO A 68 9.68 -27.50 -0.08
CA PRO A 68 10.27 -28.46 0.84
C PRO A 68 9.55 -28.52 2.20
N VAL A 69 9.49 -29.72 2.77
CA VAL A 69 8.90 -29.94 4.10
C VAL A 69 9.74 -29.21 5.14
N GLY A 70 9.07 -28.53 6.10
CA GLY A 70 9.72 -27.75 7.18
C GLY A 70 9.96 -26.29 6.87
N ARG A 71 9.61 -25.79 5.67
CA ARG A 71 9.60 -24.35 5.34
C ARG A 71 8.27 -23.71 5.73
N VAL A 72 8.34 -22.45 6.13
CA VAL A 72 7.13 -21.61 6.29
C VAL A 72 6.47 -21.47 4.91
N ARG A 73 5.22 -21.90 4.80
CA ARG A 73 4.45 -21.76 3.57
C ARG A 73 3.75 -20.40 3.56
N PRO A 74 4.00 -19.56 2.56
CA PRO A 74 3.27 -18.30 2.42
C PRO A 74 1.75 -18.52 2.33
N THR A 75 0.99 -17.57 2.85
CA THR A 75 -0.47 -17.57 2.70
C THR A 75 -0.85 -16.75 1.48
N PRO A 76 -1.54 -17.33 0.46
CA PRO A 76 -2.04 -16.56 -0.66
C PRO A 76 -3.29 -15.78 -0.27
N VAL A 77 -3.40 -14.53 -0.75
CA VAL A 77 -4.53 -13.63 -0.49
C VAL A 77 -4.90 -12.91 -1.78
N ILE A 78 -6.18 -12.93 -2.15
CA ILE A 78 -6.70 -12.16 -3.28
C ILE A 78 -6.84 -10.70 -2.87
N VAL A 79 -6.29 -9.80 -3.70
CA VAL A 79 -6.28 -8.36 -3.46
C VAL A 79 -6.91 -7.63 -4.64
N SER A 80 -7.72 -6.60 -4.36
CA SER A 80 -8.34 -5.79 -5.40
C SER A 80 -7.29 -4.98 -6.18
N GLU A 81 -7.38 -5.06 -7.51
CA GLU A 81 -6.56 -4.26 -8.44
C GLU A 81 -7.21 -2.92 -8.83
N ALA A 82 -8.41 -2.62 -8.32
CA ALA A 82 -9.16 -1.43 -8.72
C ALA A 82 -8.28 -0.17 -8.66
N GLY A 83 -8.17 0.56 -9.79
CA GLY A 83 -7.37 1.77 -9.93
C GLY A 83 -5.84 1.58 -9.86
N ALA A 84 -5.31 0.36 -9.72
CA ALA A 84 -3.86 0.14 -9.62
C ALA A 84 -3.10 0.56 -10.90
N SER A 85 -3.71 0.38 -12.08
CA SER A 85 -3.18 0.85 -13.37
C SER A 85 -3.14 2.38 -13.46
N VAL A 86 -4.14 3.06 -12.90
CA VAL A 86 -4.18 4.53 -12.84
C VAL A 86 -3.03 5.05 -11.99
N TYR A 87 -2.85 4.48 -10.79
CA TYR A 87 -1.71 4.82 -9.94
C TYR A 87 -0.37 4.57 -10.64
N SER A 88 -0.17 3.38 -11.22
CA SER A 88 1.12 2.99 -11.82
C SER A 88 1.55 3.90 -12.97
N ALA A 89 0.61 4.48 -13.70
CA ALA A 89 0.85 5.45 -14.78
C ALA A 89 0.96 6.91 -14.29
N SER A 90 0.69 7.18 -13.00
CA SER A 90 0.68 8.53 -12.44
C SER A 90 2.10 9.12 -12.28
N GLU A 91 2.16 10.44 -12.22
CA GLU A 91 3.39 11.18 -11.90
C GLU A 91 3.93 10.81 -10.51
N LEU A 92 3.02 10.57 -9.54
CA LEU A 92 3.36 10.14 -8.20
C LEU A 92 4.12 8.81 -8.22
N ALA A 93 3.60 7.81 -8.92
CA ALA A 93 4.26 6.51 -9.05
C ALA A 93 5.60 6.60 -9.78
N SER A 94 5.72 7.51 -10.77
CA SER A 94 6.98 7.77 -11.45
C SER A 94 8.04 8.39 -10.53
N LYS A 95 7.63 9.24 -9.60
CA LYS A 95 8.52 9.81 -8.58
C LYS A 95 8.90 8.80 -7.49
N GLU A 96 7.96 7.94 -7.08
CA GLU A 96 8.24 6.88 -6.09
C GLU A 96 9.16 5.79 -6.65
N PHE A 97 9.05 5.48 -7.94
CA PHE A 97 9.76 4.39 -8.60
C PHE A 97 10.26 4.82 -9.99
N PRO A 98 11.26 5.71 -10.10
CA PRO A 98 11.72 6.25 -11.38
C PRO A 98 12.27 5.17 -12.32
N ASP A 99 12.95 4.16 -11.77
CA ASP A 99 13.64 3.11 -12.52
C ASP A 99 12.83 1.82 -12.65
N VAL A 100 11.55 1.81 -12.24
CA VAL A 100 10.68 0.63 -12.28
C VAL A 100 9.65 0.77 -13.39
N ASP A 101 9.48 -0.29 -14.19
CA ASP A 101 8.45 -0.36 -15.23
C ASP A 101 7.04 -0.18 -14.67
N VAL A 102 6.15 0.45 -15.48
CA VAL A 102 4.77 0.76 -15.08
C VAL A 102 4.01 -0.47 -14.57
N ALA A 103 4.15 -1.61 -15.25
CA ALA A 103 3.48 -2.85 -14.84
C ALA A 103 4.03 -3.39 -13.50
N LEU A 104 5.32 -3.19 -13.23
CA LEU A 104 5.93 -3.56 -11.96
C LEU A 104 5.53 -2.60 -10.83
N ARG A 105 5.34 -1.30 -11.11
CA ARG A 105 4.77 -0.34 -10.14
C ARG A 105 3.36 -0.76 -9.71
N CYS A 106 2.55 -1.28 -10.65
CA CYS A 106 1.25 -1.86 -10.35
C CYS A 106 1.36 -3.02 -9.34
N ALA A 107 2.34 -3.92 -9.56
CA ALA A 107 2.60 -5.04 -8.65
C ALA A 107 2.97 -4.58 -7.24
N VAL A 108 3.84 -3.56 -7.13
CA VAL A 108 4.21 -2.97 -5.83
C VAL A 108 2.98 -2.39 -5.11
N SER A 109 2.13 -1.65 -5.83
CA SER A 109 0.91 -1.07 -5.24
C SER A 109 -0.02 -2.16 -4.68
N ILE A 110 -0.23 -3.26 -5.42
CA ILE A 110 -1.09 -4.36 -4.96
C ILE A 110 -0.50 -5.04 -3.71
N ALA A 111 0.83 -5.21 -3.64
CA ALA A 111 1.49 -5.71 -2.44
C ALA A 111 1.22 -4.79 -1.24
N ARG A 112 1.47 -3.51 -1.40
CA ARG A 112 1.28 -2.51 -0.35
C ARG A 112 -0.17 -2.39 0.10
N ARG A 113 -1.16 -2.61 -0.79
CA ARG A 113 -2.58 -2.67 -0.41
C ARG A 113 -2.89 -3.77 0.59
N LEU A 114 -2.20 -4.90 0.51
CA LEU A 114 -2.37 -5.95 1.51
C LEU A 114 -1.81 -5.53 2.87
N GLN A 115 -0.76 -4.71 2.90
CA GLN A 115 -0.17 -4.19 4.14
C GLN A 115 -0.98 -3.02 4.71
N ASP A 116 -1.29 -2.02 3.88
CA ASP A 116 -2.04 -0.83 4.25
C ASP A 116 -2.90 -0.35 3.07
N PRO A 117 -4.14 -0.86 2.97
CA PRO A 117 -5.02 -0.51 1.86
C PRO A 117 -5.30 1.01 1.80
N LEU A 118 -5.42 1.67 2.95
CA LEU A 118 -5.72 3.10 2.98
C LEU A 118 -4.56 3.93 2.43
N ALA A 119 -3.33 3.60 2.81
CA ALA A 119 -2.13 4.29 2.33
C ALA A 119 -1.93 4.23 0.81
N GLU A 120 -2.42 3.17 0.17
CA GLU A 120 -2.33 3.02 -1.28
C GLU A 120 -3.56 3.58 -2.01
N LEU A 121 -4.77 3.38 -1.47
CA LEU A 121 -5.99 3.83 -2.13
C LEU A 121 -6.12 5.36 -2.16
N VAL A 122 -5.62 6.08 -1.18
CA VAL A 122 -5.62 7.56 -1.18
C VAL A 122 -4.74 8.18 -2.28
N LYS A 123 -3.85 7.41 -2.89
CA LYS A 123 -3.02 7.84 -4.03
C LYS A 123 -3.79 7.85 -5.35
N ILE A 124 -5.01 7.35 -5.37
CA ILE A 124 -5.85 7.18 -6.56
C ILE A 124 -7.09 8.05 -6.40
N GLU A 125 -7.37 8.85 -7.41
CA GLU A 125 -8.61 9.62 -7.43
C GLU A 125 -9.82 8.66 -7.35
N PRO A 126 -10.76 8.87 -6.41
CA PRO A 126 -11.91 7.98 -6.24
C PRO A 126 -12.74 7.79 -7.52
N GLN A 127 -12.85 8.80 -8.35
CA GLN A 127 -13.54 8.73 -9.65
C GLN A 127 -12.92 7.71 -10.61
N ALA A 128 -11.61 7.49 -10.54
CA ALA A 128 -10.90 6.53 -11.37
C ALA A 128 -11.17 5.07 -10.97
N ILE A 129 -11.61 4.83 -9.73
CA ILE A 129 -12.02 3.51 -9.25
C ILE A 129 -13.48 3.21 -9.63
N GLY A 130 -14.27 4.27 -9.84
CA GLY A 130 -15.70 4.22 -10.06
C GLY A 130 -16.50 4.29 -8.75
N VAL A 131 -17.26 5.37 -8.60
CA VAL A 131 -18.05 5.65 -7.39
C VAL A 131 -19.56 5.53 -7.61
N GLY A 132 -20.00 5.43 -8.86
CA GLY A 132 -21.40 5.25 -9.18
C GLY A 132 -21.65 5.16 -10.68
N GLN A 133 -22.77 4.49 -11.05
CA GLN A 133 -23.15 4.28 -12.45
C GLN A 133 -23.31 5.59 -13.22
N TYR A 134 -23.83 6.62 -12.56
CA TYR A 134 -24.13 7.93 -13.16
C TYR A 134 -23.10 9.01 -12.79
N GLN A 135 -21.89 8.62 -12.41
CA GLN A 135 -20.86 9.58 -11.99
C GLN A 135 -20.53 10.62 -13.08
N HIS A 136 -20.72 10.30 -14.36
CA HIS A 136 -20.45 11.18 -15.49
C HIS A 136 -21.58 12.18 -15.78
N ASP A 137 -22.77 11.96 -15.20
CA ASP A 137 -23.97 12.76 -15.43
C ASP A 137 -24.14 13.90 -14.41
N VAL A 138 -23.24 13.99 -13.43
CA VAL A 138 -23.26 15.02 -12.38
C VAL A 138 -22.15 16.06 -12.59
N ASP A 139 -22.25 17.21 -11.90
CA ASP A 139 -21.18 18.21 -11.90
C ASP A 139 -19.87 17.61 -11.34
N GLN A 140 -18.85 17.51 -12.22
CA GLN A 140 -17.60 16.83 -11.90
C GLN A 140 -16.80 17.55 -10.79
N ARG A 141 -16.91 18.89 -10.69
CA ARG A 141 -16.22 19.67 -9.66
C ARG A 141 -16.88 19.48 -8.30
N ALA A 142 -18.22 19.44 -8.28
CA ALA A 142 -18.97 19.16 -7.07
C ALA A 142 -18.73 17.73 -6.57
N LEU A 143 -18.70 16.74 -7.50
CA LEU A 143 -18.40 15.34 -7.21
C LEU A 143 -17.00 15.20 -6.62
N ALA A 144 -15.97 15.78 -7.26
CA ALA A 144 -14.59 15.71 -6.78
C ALA A 144 -14.47 16.25 -5.35
N ARG A 145 -15.04 17.44 -5.07
CA ARG A 145 -15.01 18.03 -3.72
C ARG A 145 -15.71 17.16 -2.68
N SER A 146 -16.85 16.57 -3.03
CA SER A 146 -17.60 15.70 -2.11
C SER A 146 -16.83 14.42 -1.82
N LEU A 147 -16.18 13.83 -2.82
CA LEU A 147 -15.35 12.64 -2.66
C LEU A 147 -14.10 12.92 -1.83
N GLU A 148 -13.45 14.06 -2.04
CA GLU A 148 -12.30 14.48 -1.24
C GLU A 148 -12.68 14.62 0.24
N ALA A 149 -13.81 15.28 0.53
CA ALA A 149 -14.31 15.39 1.91
C ALA A 149 -14.59 14.02 2.55
N VAL A 150 -15.18 13.07 1.80
CA VAL A 150 -15.42 11.71 2.30
C VAL A 150 -14.11 10.96 2.55
N VAL A 151 -13.09 11.13 1.71
CA VAL A 151 -11.76 10.53 1.92
C VAL A 151 -11.11 11.11 3.17
N GLU A 152 -11.14 12.45 3.35
CA GLU A 152 -10.62 13.10 4.56
C GLU A 152 -11.32 12.58 5.82
N ASP A 153 -12.64 12.52 5.83
CA ASP A 153 -13.43 12.00 6.95
C ASP A 153 -13.05 10.54 7.25
N ALA A 154 -12.93 9.69 6.24
CA ALA A 154 -12.56 8.29 6.40
C ALA A 154 -11.15 8.14 6.97
N VAL A 155 -10.17 8.89 6.45
CA VAL A 155 -8.79 8.88 6.93
C VAL A 155 -8.70 9.34 8.39
N ASN A 156 -9.38 10.43 8.72
CA ASN A 156 -9.39 10.98 10.08
C ASN A 156 -10.11 10.03 11.06
N ALA A 157 -11.22 9.39 10.65
CA ALA A 157 -11.93 8.41 11.49
C ALA A 157 -11.08 7.18 11.81
N VAL A 158 -10.33 6.67 10.84
CA VAL A 158 -9.41 5.54 11.03
C VAL A 158 -8.17 5.96 11.82
N GLY A 159 -7.67 7.17 11.58
CA GLY A 159 -6.41 7.68 12.11
C GLY A 159 -5.17 7.01 11.46
N VAL A 160 -4.07 7.72 11.45
CA VAL A 160 -2.88 7.37 10.65
C VAL A 160 -1.65 7.16 11.54
N ASP A 161 -0.85 6.16 11.23
CA ASP A 161 0.44 5.96 11.91
C ASP A 161 1.48 6.95 11.37
N LEU A 162 1.97 7.83 12.26
CA LEU A 162 2.90 8.91 11.93
C LEU A 162 4.23 8.42 11.35
N ASN A 163 4.70 7.27 11.84
CA ASN A 163 5.99 6.72 11.44
C ASN A 163 5.93 5.88 10.17
N MET A 164 4.74 5.43 9.76
CA MET A 164 4.56 4.58 8.59
C MET A 164 3.93 5.31 7.41
N ALA A 165 3.17 6.38 7.67
CA ALA A 165 2.39 7.07 6.66
C ALA A 165 3.24 7.71 5.57
N SER A 166 2.74 7.64 4.33
CA SER A 166 3.26 8.39 3.19
C SER A 166 2.77 9.85 3.21
N ALA A 167 3.46 10.74 2.50
CA ALA A 167 3.03 12.13 2.40
C ALA A 167 1.61 12.30 1.82
N PRO A 168 1.19 11.54 0.77
CA PRO A 168 -0.20 11.57 0.30
C PRO A 168 -1.21 11.20 1.38
N LEU A 169 -0.93 10.17 2.19
CA LEU A 169 -1.85 9.80 3.29
C LEU A 169 -1.92 10.88 4.37
N LEU A 170 -0.79 11.44 4.76
CA LEU A 170 -0.72 12.52 5.76
C LEU A 170 -1.43 13.79 5.29
N SER A 171 -1.46 14.08 3.99
CA SER A 171 -2.14 15.28 3.46
C SER A 171 -3.66 15.27 3.63
N HIS A 172 -4.27 14.12 3.88
CA HIS A 172 -5.70 13.98 4.22
C HIS A 172 -6.00 14.12 5.71
N ILE A 173 -4.97 14.32 6.54
CA ILE A 173 -5.18 14.60 7.97
C ILE A 173 -5.56 16.07 8.16
N ALA A 174 -6.59 16.32 8.96
CA ALA A 174 -7.03 17.67 9.29
C ALA A 174 -5.86 18.52 9.80
N GLY A 175 -5.70 19.70 9.21
CA GLY A 175 -4.61 20.63 9.54
C GLY A 175 -3.25 20.33 8.89
N LEU A 176 -3.12 19.25 8.10
CA LEU A 176 -1.91 18.92 7.35
C LEU A 176 -2.16 19.08 5.85
N GLY A 177 -1.63 20.15 5.26
CA GLY A 177 -1.59 20.26 3.79
C GLY A 177 -0.41 19.47 3.19
N PRO A 178 -0.36 19.33 1.83
CA PRO A 178 0.68 18.56 1.15
C PRO A 178 2.12 18.95 1.52
N SER A 179 2.38 20.25 1.72
CA SER A 179 3.71 20.75 2.11
C SER A 179 4.13 20.32 3.51
N LEU A 180 3.19 20.36 4.48
CA LEU A 180 3.46 19.89 5.85
C LEU A 180 3.59 18.36 5.89
N ALA A 181 2.77 17.64 5.13
CA ALA A 181 2.88 16.19 5.00
C ALA A 181 4.27 15.78 4.48
N GLN A 182 4.77 16.46 3.45
CA GLN A 182 6.12 16.22 2.94
C GLN A 182 7.20 16.60 3.95
N ALA A 183 7.05 17.70 4.68
CA ALA A 183 7.99 18.11 5.73
C ALA A 183 8.07 17.09 6.88
N ILE A 184 6.94 16.48 7.25
CA ILE A 184 6.89 15.42 8.27
C ILE A 184 7.70 14.20 7.80
N VAL A 185 7.48 13.75 6.56
CA VAL A 185 8.21 12.61 5.98
C VAL A 185 9.71 12.92 5.92
N SER A 186 10.09 14.08 5.39
CA SER A 186 11.50 14.48 5.32
C SER A 186 12.16 14.58 6.71
N HIS A 187 11.45 15.10 7.71
CA HIS A 187 11.92 15.15 9.08
C HIS A 187 12.18 13.75 9.65
N ARG A 188 11.24 12.80 9.40
CA ARG A 188 11.39 11.41 9.82
C ARG A 188 12.59 10.74 9.16
N ASP A 189 12.78 10.96 7.87
CA ASP A 189 13.89 10.37 7.11
C ASP A 189 15.26 10.87 7.59
N LEU A 190 15.33 12.13 8.03
CA LEU A 190 16.56 12.74 8.52
C LEU A 190 16.85 12.49 10.01
N ASN A 191 15.82 12.45 10.85
CA ASN A 191 15.96 12.44 12.31
C ASN A 191 15.49 11.13 12.96
N GLY A 192 14.98 10.19 12.17
CA GLY A 192 14.40 8.95 12.65
C GLY A 192 12.92 9.06 13.05
N ALA A 193 12.38 7.97 13.54
CA ALA A 193 10.97 7.86 13.91
C ALA A 193 10.58 8.81 15.06
N PHE A 194 9.37 9.32 15.01
CA PHE A 194 8.79 10.12 16.09
C PHE A 194 8.49 9.24 17.32
N ALA A 195 9.06 9.57 18.46
CA ALA A 195 8.77 8.89 19.73
C ALA A 195 7.47 9.39 20.39
N THR A 196 7.10 10.65 20.16
CA THR A 196 5.89 11.29 20.70
C THR A 196 5.25 12.20 19.66
N ARG A 197 3.95 12.42 19.77
CA ARG A 197 3.24 13.39 18.90
C ARG A 197 3.75 14.82 19.08
N LYS A 198 4.16 15.20 20.30
CA LYS A 198 4.74 16.51 20.57
C LYS A 198 6.03 16.77 19.76
N ALA A 199 6.73 15.73 19.34
CA ALA A 199 7.90 15.86 18.48
C ALA A 199 7.57 16.46 17.10
N LEU A 200 6.30 16.42 16.65
CA LEU A 200 5.85 17.12 15.45
C LEU A 200 6.09 18.62 15.48
N LEU A 201 6.09 19.25 16.64
CA LEU A 201 6.40 20.68 16.77
C LEU A 201 7.84 21.04 16.38
N LYS A 202 8.71 20.05 16.18
CA LYS A 202 10.07 20.22 15.65
C LYS A 202 10.11 20.22 14.11
N VAL A 203 9.02 19.87 13.46
CA VAL A 203 8.93 19.86 12.00
C VAL A 203 8.81 21.29 11.49
N ALA A 204 9.63 21.63 10.51
CA ALA A 204 9.62 22.96 9.91
C ALA A 204 8.23 23.31 9.33
N GLY A 205 7.71 24.45 9.69
CA GLY A 205 6.38 24.93 9.24
C GLY A 205 5.18 24.40 10.04
N LEU A 206 5.34 23.42 10.93
CA LEU A 206 4.27 22.86 11.73
C LEU A 206 4.14 23.65 13.05
N GLY A 207 3.24 24.63 13.06
CA GLY A 207 2.98 25.45 14.24
C GLY A 207 2.00 24.83 15.23
N PRO A 208 1.81 25.46 16.42
CA PRO A 208 0.89 24.95 17.46
C PRO A 208 -0.54 24.74 16.96
N LYS A 209 -1.05 25.64 16.12
CA LYS A 209 -2.42 25.54 15.57
C LYS A 209 -2.59 24.28 14.68
N ALA A 210 -1.64 24.03 13.78
CA ALA A 210 -1.66 22.82 12.94
C ALA A 210 -1.51 21.54 13.80
N PHE A 211 -0.66 21.59 14.82
CA PHE A 211 -0.50 20.51 15.78
C PHE A 211 -1.81 20.17 16.51
N GLU A 212 -2.53 21.16 17.04
CA GLU A 212 -3.80 20.95 17.72
C GLU A 212 -4.85 20.31 16.81
N GLN A 213 -4.85 20.66 15.52
CA GLN A 213 -5.78 20.11 14.54
C GLN A 213 -5.44 18.65 14.15
N CYS A 214 -4.16 18.32 13.97
CA CYS A 214 -3.76 17.01 13.45
C CYS A 214 -3.48 15.95 14.52
N ALA A 215 -3.03 16.34 15.71
CA ALA A 215 -2.50 15.42 16.72
C ALA A 215 -3.48 14.32 17.17
N GLY A 216 -4.79 14.59 17.13
CA GLY A 216 -5.84 13.64 17.49
C GLY A 216 -5.98 12.48 16.50
N PHE A 217 -5.59 12.67 15.25
CA PHE A 217 -5.73 11.72 14.16
C PHE A 217 -4.43 10.95 13.88
N LEU A 218 -3.34 11.32 14.54
CA LEU A 218 -2.03 10.70 14.38
C LEU A 218 -1.74 9.72 15.52
N ARG A 219 -1.28 8.53 15.16
CA ARG A 219 -0.90 7.46 16.08
C ARG A 219 0.59 7.15 15.96
N ILE A 220 1.17 6.62 17.01
CA ILE A 220 2.53 6.10 17.05
C ILE A 220 2.44 4.73 17.70
N ALA A 221 2.63 3.66 16.90
CA ALA A 221 2.43 2.29 17.37
C ALA A 221 3.38 1.91 18.51
N ASP A 222 4.65 2.31 18.39
CA ASP A 222 5.72 2.00 19.35
C ASP A 222 6.15 3.22 20.19
N GLY A 223 5.25 4.21 20.31
CA GLY A 223 5.52 5.45 21.02
C GLY A 223 5.37 5.32 22.55
N THR A 224 5.95 6.28 23.25
CA THR A 224 5.84 6.37 24.74
C THR A 224 4.44 6.80 25.22
N GLU A 225 3.58 7.28 24.31
CA GLU A 225 2.19 7.67 24.57
C GLU A 225 1.24 6.87 23.66
N PRO A 226 0.92 5.59 23.98
CA PRO A 226 -0.02 4.83 23.17
C PRO A 226 -1.43 5.41 23.33
N LEU A 227 -1.98 5.97 22.26
CA LEU A 227 -3.39 6.35 22.22
C LEU A 227 -4.26 5.09 22.28
N ARG A 228 -4.94 4.90 23.39
CA ARG A 228 -6.11 4.03 23.46
C ARG A 228 -7.30 4.78 22.90
N HIS A 229 -7.51 4.76 21.59
CA HIS A 229 -8.81 5.10 21.04
C HIS A 229 -9.77 3.95 21.39
N ARG A 230 -10.83 4.28 22.12
CA ARG A 230 -11.77 3.33 22.76
C ARG A 230 -12.64 2.54 21.76
N SER A 231 -12.51 2.75 20.45
CA SER A 231 -13.44 2.22 19.45
C SER A 231 -12.82 1.63 18.18
N THR A 232 -11.51 1.51 18.05
CA THR A 232 -10.96 0.80 16.90
C THR A 232 -10.72 -0.65 17.26
N PRO A 233 -11.34 -1.63 16.56
CA PRO A 233 -10.89 -3.01 16.63
C PRO A 233 -9.39 -3.03 16.30
N LYS A 234 -8.59 -3.80 17.02
CA LYS A 234 -7.19 -4.04 16.63
C LYS A 234 -7.23 -4.51 15.17
N PRO A 235 -6.78 -3.73 14.19
CA PRO A 235 -6.93 -4.15 12.83
C PRO A 235 -6.10 -5.41 12.63
N MET A 236 -6.68 -6.40 11.98
CA MET A 236 -5.98 -7.58 11.44
C MET A 236 -4.76 -7.17 10.60
N VAL A 237 -4.75 -5.94 10.11
CA VAL A 237 -3.68 -5.21 9.41
C VAL A 237 -2.35 -5.20 10.18
N LEU A 238 -2.34 -5.17 11.52
CA LEU A 238 -1.10 -5.16 12.30
C LEU A 238 -0.26 -6.45 12.16
N ARG A 239 -0.89 -7.60 11.92
CA ARG A 239 -0.17 -8.87 11.67
C ARG A 239 0.39 -8.96 10.25
N VAL A 240 -0.27 -8.33 9.28
CA VAL A 240 0.16 -8.32 7.89
C VAL A 240 1.34 -7.36 7.68
N ARG A 241 1.40 -6.25 8.43
CA ARG A 241 2.49 -5.26 8.36
C ARG A 241 3.87 -5.79 8.75
N SER A 242 3.94 -6.89 9.48
CA SER A 242 5.22 -7.50 9.91
C SER A 242 5.71 -8.61 8.97
N CYS A 243 5.17 -8.73 7.77
CA CYS A 243 5.46 -9.83 6.86
C CYS A 243 6.00 -9.35 5.51
N ARG A 244 7.02 -10.04 5.00
CA ARG A 244 7.46 -9.86 3.60
C ARG A 244 6.43 -10.43 2.64
N LEU A 245 6.16 -9.69 1.58
CA LEU A 245 5.14 -9.98 0.59
C LEU A 245 5.73 -10.18 -0.80
N ALA A 246 5.23 -11.16 -1.51
CA ALA A 246 5.36 -11.20 -2.96
C ALA A 246 3.99 -10.97 -3.61
N VAL A 247 3.98 -10.34 -4.76
CA VAL A 247 2.77 -10.12 -5.56
C VAL A 247 2.90 -10.80 -6.88
N VAL A 248 1.92 -11.60 -7.23
CA VAL A 248 1.76 -12.19 -8.56
C VAL A 248 0.59 -11.49 -9.23
N ILE A 249 0.86 -10.76 -10.30
CA ILE A 249 -0.16 -10.19 -11.17
C ILE A 249 -0.04 -10.86 -12.53
N SER A 250 -1.16 -11.19 -13.13
CA SER A 250 -1.23 -11.54 -14.53
C SER A 250 -1.29 -10.27 -15.35
N ASP A 251 -0.43 -10.12 -16.34
CA ASP A 251 -0.60 -9.14 -17.41
C ASP A 251 -1.82 -9.51 -18.26
N GLN A 252 -2.61 -8.50 -18.63
CA GLN A 252 -3.56 -8.60 -19.73
C GLN A 252 -2.83 -8.64 -21.06
#